data_81f4f359b49474ac0b20ca89eaa8af0d
#
_entry.id   81f4f359b49474ac0b20ca89eaa8af0d
#
_cell.length_a   1.000
_cell.length_b   1.000
_cell.length_c   1.000
_cell.angle_alpha   90.00
_cell.angle_beta   90.00
_cell.angle_gamma   90.00
#
_symmetry.space_group_name_H-M   'P 1'
#
loop_
_entity.id
_entity.type
_entity.pdbx_description
1 polymer ?
#
loop_
_entity_poly.entity_id
_entity_poly.type
_entity_poly.pdbx_seq_one_letter_code
_entity_poly.pdbx_strand_id
1 'polypeptide(L)'
;FALTDDPYEIEIYEGMPDEGGSLLGKFIYQKPKMWNVYQLETFHLNKRLRGISEICFVLREKVHIKGFWFKRYNRAWQTLVAGECDKIYGDSFERAGEEIHQIGNNVTICFEQMDFGEKGTKSLVICGSTPLEKNTIILKFAKDGVEEQRMVEFMGTKTKQSFEIEPIYGVNDVSLVFLPGS
;
A
#
# COMPACT_ATOMS: atom_id res chain seq x y z
N PHE A 1 -25.39 -10.76 -11.05
CA PHE A 1 -26.25 -9.67 -11.56
C PHE A 1 -27.31 -9.31 -10.53
N ALA A 2 -27.76 -8.05 -10.55
CA ALA A 2 -28.83 -7.57 -9.71
C ALA A 2 -30.20 -8.14 -10.17
N LEU A 3 -31.09 -8.44 -9.23
CA LEU A 3 -32.44 -8.92 -9.50
C LEU A 3 -33.45 -7.78 -9.51
N THR A 4 -33.11 -6.66 -8.89
CA THR A 4 -33.87 -5.39 -8.86
C THR A 4 -32.95 -4.22 -9.20
N ASP A 5 -33.49 -3.02 -9.35
CA ASP A 5 -32.74 -1.79 -9.51
C ASP A 5 -32.39 -1.14 -8.14
N ASP A 6 -32.76 -1.80 -7.04
CA ASP A 6 -32.48 -1.34 -5.70
C ASP A 6 -31.00 -1.51 -5.34
N PRO A 7 -30.46 -0.69 -4.42
CA PRO A 7 -29.10 -0.84 -3.95
C PRO A 7 -28.93 -2.10 -3.10
N TYR A 8 -27.83 -2.82 -3.31
CA TYR A 8 -27.43 -3.98 -2.52
C TYR A 8 -26.27 -3.60 -1.63
N GLU A 9 -26.40 -3.83 -0.33
CA GLU A 9 -25.30 -3.68 0.61
C GLU A 9 -24.45 -4.96 0.63
N ILE A 10 -23.16 -4.81 0.49
CA ILE A 10 -22.15 -5.88 0.54
C ILE A 10 -21.13 -5.50 1.59
N GLU A 11 -20.95 -6.34 2.59
CA GLU A 11 -19.86 -6.21 3.55
C GLU A 11 -18.82 -7.28 3.25
N ILE A 12 -17.54 -6.91 3.29
CA ILE A 12 -16.41 -7.83 3.07
C ILE A 12 -15.54 -7.82 4.31
N TYR A 13 -15.24 -9.01 4.82
CA TYR A 13 -14.43 -9.21 6.02
C TYR A 13 -13.20 -10.07 5.70
N GLU A 14 -12.12 -9.84 6.43
CA GLU A 14 -11.04 -10.79 6.59
C GLU A 14 -11.33 -11.63 7.84
N GLY A 15 -11.57 -12.93 7.64
CA GLY A 15 -12.13 -13.83 8.66
C GLY A 15 -13.65 -13.76 8.79
N MET A 16 -14.21 -14.59 9.63
CA MET A 16 -15.65 -14.64 9.89
C MET A 16 -16.07 -13.50 10.85
N PRO A 17 -17.14 -12.73 10.53
CA PRO A 17 -17.56 -11.59 11.34
C PRO A 17 -17.91 -11.95 12.79
N ASP A 18 -18.54 -13.10 13.00
CA ASP A 18 -18.95 -13.63 14.30
C ASP A 18 -17.80 -14.22 15.14
N GLU A 19 -16.65 -14.45 14.50
CA GLU A 19 -15.41 -14.91 15.14
C GLU A 19 -14.37 -13.78 15.30
N GLY A 20 -14.79 -12.52 15.14
CA GLY A 20 -13.92 -11.35 15.30
C GLY A 20 -13.18 -10.93 14.02
N GLY A 21 -13.66 -11.35 12.86
CA GLY A 21 -13.11 -10.94 11.57
C GLY A 21 -13.10 -9.42 11.38
N SER A 22 -12.08 -8.92 10.69
CA SER A 22 -11.91 -7.48 10.44
C SER A 22 -12.71 -7.02 9.23
N LEU A 23 -13.52 -5.98 9.37
CA LEU A 23 -14.24 -5.37 8.23
C LEU A 23 -13.24 -4.75 7.25
N LEU A 24 -13.22 -5.24 6.02
CA LEU A 24 -12.42 -4.71 4.92
C LEU A 24 -13.14 -3.61 4.13
N GLY A 25 -14.44 -3.56 4.23
CA GLY A 25 -15.25 -2.51 3.64
C GLY A 25 -16.73 -2.85 3.58
N LYS A 26 -17.53 -1.79 3.47
CA LYS A 26 -18.96 -1.82 3.28
C LYS A 26 -19.30 -1.06 2.01
N PHE A 27 -19.92 -1.74 1.07
CA PHE A 27 -20.10 -1.25 -0.29
C PHE A 27 -21.56 -1.30 -0.71
N ILE A 28 -21.93 -0.37 -1.56
CA ILE A 28 -23.23 -0.38 -2.22
C ILE A 28 -23.04 -0.79 -3.67
N TYR A 29 -23.62 -1.93 -4.04
CA TYR A 29 -23.72 -2.35 -5.43
C TYR A 29 -25.08 -1.88 -5.97
N GLN A 30 -25.07 -1.01 -6.96
CA GLN A 30 -26.28 -0.52 -7.62
C GLN A 30 -26.03 -0.40 -9.11
N LYS A 31 -26.49 -1.37 -9.87
CA LYS A 31 -26.43 -1.39 -11.33
C LYS A 31 -27.82 -1.64 -11.89
N PRO A 32 -28.12 -1.09 -13.08
CA PRO A 32 -29.40 -1.37 -13.75
C PRO A 32 -29.64 -2.87 -13.86
N LYS A 33 -30.86 -3.29 -13.57
CA LYS A 33 -31.28 -4.68 -13.71
C LYS A 33 -31.15 -5.11 -15.17
N MET A 34 -30.28 -6.09 -15.41
CA MET A 34 -30.12 -6.71 -16.73
C MET A 34 -30.18 -8.24 -16.58
N TRP A 35 -31.22 -8.83 -17.14
CA TRP A 35 -31.42 -10.27 -17.04
C TRP A 35 -30.25 -11.06 -17.59
N ASN A 36 -29.71 -11.95 -16.78
CA ASN A 36 -28.60 -12.85 -17.12
C ASN A 36 -27.30 -12.16 -17.59
N VAL A 37 -27.09 -10.89 -17.21
CA VAL A 37 -25.88 -10.14 -17.54
C VAL A 37 -25.12 -9.84 -16.25
N TYR A 38 -23.90 -10.40 -16.14
CA TYR A 38 -23.00 -10.08 -15.03
C TYR A 38 -22.27 -8.77 -15.32
N GLN A 39 -22.46 -7.82 -14.44
CA GLN A 39 -21.86 -6.49 -14.55
C GLN A 39 -20.72 -6.40 -13.55
N LEU A 40 -19.54 -5.98 -14.03
CA LEU A 40 -18.36 -5.79 -13.20
C LEU A 40 -18.54 -4.58 -12.30
N GLU A 41 -18.14 -4.72 -11.03
CA GLU A 41 -17.95 -3.62 -10.10
C GLU A 41 -16.61 -3.76 -9.38
N THR A 42 -16.00 -2.64 -9.01
CA THR A 42 -14.73 -2.61 -8.30
C THR A 42 -14.89 -1.86 -6.98
N PHE A 43 -14.52 -2.53 -5.91
CA PHE A 43 -14.56 -1.95 -4.57
C PHE A 43 -13.13 -1.82 -4.02
N HIS A 44 -12.86 -0.71 -3.33
CA HIS A 44 -11.59 -0.49 -2.65
C HIS A 44 -11.67 -0.96 -1.21
N LEU A 45 -10.85 -1.93 -0.87
CA LEU A 45 -10.74 -2.39 0.52
C LEU A 45 -9.99 -1.34 1.36
N ASN A 46 -10.35 -1.23 2.63
CA ASN A 46 -9.76 -0.26 3.57
C ASN A 46 -8.36 -0.67 4.07
N LYS A 47 -7.94 -1.91 3.80
CA LYS A 47 -6.56 -2.37 4.04
C LYS A 47 -6.09 -3.33 2.95
N ARG A 48 -4.77 -3.45 2.82
CA ARG A 48 -4.13 -4.42 1.94
C ARG A 48 -4.12 -5.80 2.59
N LEU A 49 -4.61 -6.81 1.86
CA LEU A 49 -4.50 -8.21 2.25
C LEU A 49 -3.11 -8.75 1.92
N ARG A 50 -2.58 -9.62 2.77
CA ARG A 50 -1.26 -10.25 2.63
C ARG A 50 -1.34 -11.73 2.95
N GLY A 51 -0.51 -12.52 2.25
CA GLY A 51 -0.45 -13.96 2.47
C GLY A 51 -1.75 -14.66 2.08
N ILE A 52 -2.10 -15.70 2.82
CA ILE A 52 -3.35 -16.45 2.68
C ILE A 52 -4.33 -15.92 3.72
N SER A 53 -5.46 -15.41 3.28
CA SER A 53 -6.50 -14.88 4.14
C SER A 53 -7.85 -15.50 3.79
N GLU A 54 -8.66 -15.76 4.80
CA GLU A 54 -10.06 -16.10 4.63
C GLU A 54 -10.86 -14.83 4.36
N ILE A 55 -11.70 -14.83 3.33
CA ILE A 55 -12.54 -13.69 2.96
C ILE A 55 -14.01 -14.07 3.09
N CYS A 56 -14.74 -13.33 3.90
CA CYS A 56 -16.16 -13.51 4.09
C CYS A 56 -16.94 -12.36 3.42
N PHE A 57 -17.91 -12.73 2.58
CA PHE A 57 -18.87 -11.80 1.98
C PHE A 57 -20.19 -11.91 2.73
N VAL A 58 -20.66 -10.81 3.34
CA VAL A 58 -21.98 -10.73 3.96
C VAL A 58 -22.92 -10.05 3.00
N LEU A 59 -23.93 -10.79 2.57
CA LEU A 59 -24.96 -10.36 1.62
C LEU A 59 -26.32 -10.50 2.28
N ARG A 60 -27.07 -9.41 2.38
CA ARG A 60 -28.40 -9.39 3.02
C ARG A 60 -29.53 -9.58 2.00
N GLU A 61 -29.23 -9.26 0.73
CA GLU A 61 -30.19 -9.30 -0.37
C GLU A 61 -29.83 -10.44 -1.36
N LYS A 62 -30.81 -10.85 -2.16
CA LYS A 62 -30.57 -11.83 -3.20
C LYS A 62 -29.78 -11.21 -4.36
N VAL A 63 -28.57 -11.65 -4.55
CA VAL A 63 -27.68 -11.23 -5.63
C VAL A 63 -26.99 -12.46 -6.22
N HIS A 64 -26.77 -12.46 -7.53
CA HIS A 64 -26.00 -13.51 -8.19
C HIS A 64 -24.55 -13.03 -8.40
N ILE A 65 -23.61 -13.72 -7.78
CA ILE A 65 -22.17 -13.48 -7.94
C ILE A 65 -21.62 -14.58 -8.87
N LYS A 66 -20.94 -14.18 -9.94
CA LYS A 66 -20.23 -15.09 -10.83
C LYS A 66 -18.84 -15.45 -10.30
N GLY A 67 -18.21 -14.51 -9.62
CA GLY A 67 -16.88 -14.65 -9.06
C GLY A 67 -16.33 -13.29 -8.66
N PHE A 68 -15.16 -13.32 -8.09
CA PHE A 68 -14.41 -12.13 -7.73
C PHE A 68 -12.91 -12.40 -7.93
N TRP A 69 -12.14 -11.31 -8.02
CA TRP A 69 -10.69 -11.36 -8.01
C TRP A 69 -10.15 -10.10 -7.36
N PHE A 70 -8.93 -10.16 -6.87
CA PHE A 70 -8.23 -9.01 -6.32
C PHE A 70 -7.35 -8.37 -7.39
N LYS A 71 -7.52 -7.06 -7.57
CA LYS A 71 -6.62 -6.26 -8.39
C LYS A 71 -5.64 -5.56 -7.45
N ARG A 72 -4.34 -5.73 -7.71
CA ARG A 72 -3.33 -4.98 -6.99
C ARG A 72 -3.48 -3.50 -7.32
N TYR A 73 -3.54 -2.67 -6.26
CA TYR A 73 -3.61 -1.23 -6.41
C TYR A 73 -2.20 -0.66 -6.53
N ASN A 74 -1.94 0.14 -7.56
CA ASN A 74 -0.66 0.81 -7.72
C ASN A 74 -0.54 1.95 -6.71
N ARG A 75 0.45 1.86 -5.82
CA ARG A 75 0.70 2.82 -4.75
C ARG A 75 1.79 3.85 -5.11
N ALA A 76 2.47 3.70 -6.24
CA ALA A 76 3.65 4.47 -6.58
C ALA A 76 3.44 5.99 -6.59
N TRP A 77 2.19 6.43 -6.83
CA TRP A 77 1.83 7.84 -6.95
C TRP A 77 1.01 8.37 -5.78
N GLN A 78 1.05 7.67 -4.65
CA GLN A 78 0.27 8.03 -3.47
C GLN A 78 1.16 8.35 -2.29
N THR A 79 0.58 9.05 -1.31
CA THR A 79 1.18 9.16 0.00
C THR A 79 1.13 7.79 0.68
N LEU A 80 2.29 7.26 1.00
CA LEU A 80 2.42 5.99 1.73
C LEU A 80 2.79 6.30 3.18
N VAL A 81 2.14 5.63 4.10
CA VAL A 81 2.50 5.67 5.52
C VAL A 81 3.51 4.57 5.83
N ALA A 82 4.54 4.90 6.58
CA ALA A 82 5.65 3.98 6.85
C ALA A 82 5.19 2.69 7.55
N GLY A 83 4.19 2.80 8.43
CA GLY A 83 3.60 1.65 9.13
C GLY A 83 2.92 0.62 8.21
N GLU A 84 2.57 0.97 6.97
CA GLU A 84 1.99 0.08 5.97
C GLU A 84 3.04 -0.49 4.99
N CYS A 85 4.33 -0.37 5.31
CA CYS A 85 5.38 -0.98 4.50
C CYS A 85 5.18 -2.51 4.38
N ASP A 86 5.64 -3.06 3.26
CA ASP A 86 5.53 -4.50 2.99
C ASP A 86 6.51 -5.31 3.83
N LYS A 87 7.72 -4.78 4.02
CA LYS A 87 8.77 -5.38 4.85
C LYS A 87 9.48 -4.30 5.64
N ILE A 88 9.87 -4.64 6.86
CA ILE A 88 10.77 -3.83 7.68
C ILE A 88 11.71 -4.75 8.44
N TYR A 89 12.98 -4.41 8.48
CA TYR A 89 14.02 -5.13 9.21
C TYR A 89 15.20 -4.21 9.52
N GLY A 90 16.01 -4.58 10.45
CA GLY A 90 17.20 -3.83 10.88
C GLY A 90 17.44 -3.92 12.37
N ASP A 91 18.36 -3.09 12.89
CA ASP A 91 18.85 -3.19 14.26
C ASP A 91 17.78 -2.87 15.30
N SER A 92 17.04 -1.75 15.13
CA SER A 92 15.96 -1.36 16.02
C SER A 92 14.95 -0.44 15.33
N PHE A 93 13.69 -0.65 15.60
CA PHE A 93 12.58 0.22 15.21
C PHE A 93 11.34 -0.09 16.05
N GLU A 94 10.41 0.84 16.09
CA GLU A 94 9.10 0.68 16.71
C GLU A 94 8.01 1.01 15.68
N ARG A 95 7.09 0.05 15.45
CA ARG A 95 5.93 0.29 14.58
C ARG A 95 4.75 0.73 15.44
N ALA A 96 4.29 1.96 15.25
CA ALA A 96 3.18 2.58 15.97
C ALA A 96 2.09 3.03 15.00
N GLY A 97 1.18 2.11 14.64
CA GLY A 97 0.11 2.38 13.68
C GLY A 97 0.66 2.71 12.28
N GLU A 98 0.41 3.94 11.82
CA GLU A 98 0.85 4.44 10.51
C GLU A 98 2.32 4.86 10.47
N GLU A 99 2.97 4.98 11.62
CA GLU A 99 4.32 5.51 11.73
C GLU A 99 5.33 4.44 12.14
N ILE A 100 6.60 4.69 11.82
CA ILE A 100 7.75 3.96 12.31
C ILE A 100 8.60 4.93 13.13
N HIS A 101 8.79 4.61 14.39
CA HIS A 101 9.57 5.40 15.34
C HIS A 101 10.88 4.71 15.71
N GLN A 102 11.79 5.46 16.34
CA GLN A 102 13.06 4.95 16.88
C GLN A 102 13.85 4.15 15.84
N ILE A 103 13.84 4.66 14.59
CA ILE A 103 14.56 4.02 13.48
C ILE A 103 16.05 4.08 13.80
N GLY A 104 16.62 2.91 14.09
CA GLY A 104 18.04 2.73 14.34
C GLY A 104 18.86 2.60 13.05
N ASN A 105 20.12 2.22 13.22
CA ASN A 105 21.02 2.02 12.10
C ASN A 105 20.62 0.80 11.27
N ASN A 106 20.90 0.86 9.97
CA ASN A 106 20.66 -0.24 9.02
C ASN A 106 19.19 -0.71 8.95
N VAL A 107 18.24 0.09 9.44
CA VAL A 107 16.82 -0.22 9.27
C VAL A 107 16.44 -0.02 7.82
N THR A 108 15.73 -1.00 7.28
CA THR A 108 15.22 -0.98 5.91
C THR A 108 13.70 -1.05 5.94
N ILE A 109 13.05 -0.08 5.31
CA ILE A 109 11.61 -0.03 5.08
C ILE A 109 11.37 -0.29 3.60
N CYS A 110 10.62 -1.34 3.24
CA CYS A 110 10.41 -1.74 1.85
C CYS A 110 8.93 -1.66 1.44
N PHE A 111 8.68 -1.09 0.27
CA PHE A 111 7.40 -1.06 -0.43
C PHE A 111 7.54 -1.82 -1.74
N GLU A 112 6.85 -2.95 -1.85
CA GLU A 112 6.94 -3.84 -3.01
C GLU A 112 6.02 -3.42 -4.14
N GLN A 113 6.44 -3.72 -5.37
CA GLN A 113 5.63 -3.62 -6.59
C GLN A 113 5.09 -2.20 -6.85
N MET A 114 5.95 -1.22 -6.72
CA MET A 114 5.68 0.17 -7.05
C MET A 114 5.80 0.36 -8.56
N ASP A 115 4.67 0.55 -9.24
CA ASP A 115 4.66 0.72 -10.70
C ASP A 115 4.74 2.19 -11.08
N PHE A 116 5.89 2.60 -11.55
CA PHE A 116 6.16 3.97 -12.04
C PHE A 116 5.78 4.15 -13.52
N GLY A 117 5.37 3.07 -14.19
CA GLY A 117 4.98 3.09 -15.59
C GLY A 117 6.12 3.45 -16.54
N GLU A 118 5.76 3.70 -17.81
CA GLU A 118 6.73 4.07 -18.85
C GLU A 118 7.27 5.49 -18.70
N LYS A 119 6.51 6.38 -18.08
CA LYS A 119 6.95 7.78 -17.84
C LYS A 119 7.97 7.89 -16.72
N GLY A 120 7.96 6.92 -15.81
CA GLY A 120 8.86 6.89 -14.67
C GLY A 120 8.64 8.02 -13.67
N THR A 121 9.45 8.01 -12.61
CA THR A 121 9.57 9.11 -11.64
C THR A 121 11.00 9.60 -11.55
N LYS A 122 11.19 10.88 -11.29
CA LYS A 122 12.50 11.51 -11.05
C LYS A 122 12.55 12.29 -9.73
N SER A 123 11.55 12.11 -8.89
CA SER A 123 11.51 12.76 -7.59
C SER A 123 10.69 11.95 -6.60
N LEU A 124 10.99 12.13 -5.33
CA LEU A 124 10.18 11.61 -4.22
C LEU A 124 10.12 12.65 -3.10
N VAL A 125 9.10 12.51 -2.27
CA VAL A 125 8.93 13.31 -1.06
C VAL A 125 9.00 12.38 0.14
N ILE A 126 9.85 12.72 1.11
CA ILE A 126 9.92 12.03 2.40
C ILE A 126 9.39 12.97 3.48
N CYS A 127 8.51 12.43 4.32
CA CYS A 127 8.00 13.11 5.52
C CYS A 127 8.51 12.35 6.76
N GLY A 128 9.07 13.06 7.70
CA GLY A 128 9.60 12.48 8.94
C GLY A 128 10.33 13.51 9.78
N SER A 129 10.97 13.05 10.83
CA SER A 129 11.83 13.87 11.69
C SER A 129 13.05 13.07 12.13
N THR A 130 14.14 13.76 12.38
CA THR A 130 15.36 13.20 12.98
C THR A 130 15.92 14.16 14.00
N PRO A 131 16.47 13.68 15.12
CA PRO A 131 17.18 14.54 16.08
C PRO A 131 18.56 14.96 15.59
N LEU A 132 19.05 14.37 14.51
CA LEU A 132 20.35 14.69 13.90
C LEU A 132 20.22 15.93 13.01
N GLU A 133 21.33 16.63 12.80
CA GLU A 133 21.37 17.73 11.82
C GLU A 133 21.00 17.22 10.42
N LYS A 134 21.49 16.05 10.06
CA LYS A 134 21.15 15.34 8.84
C LYS A 134 21.22 13.83 9.03
N ASN A 135 20.48 13.10 8.20
CA ASN A 135 20.51 11.65 8.16
C ASN A 135 20.59 11.18 6.71
N THR A 136 21.51 10.27 6.42
CA THR A 136 21.68 9.72 5.08
C THR A 136 20.71 8.53 4.90
N ILE A 137 19.93 8.59 3.83
CA ILE A 137 19.00 7.52 3.43
C ILE A 137 19.43 7.00 2.06
N ILE A 138 19.66 5.69 1.96
CA ILE A 138 19.82 5.03 0.66
C ILE A 138 18.46 4.59 0.16
N LEU A 139 18.09 5.07 -1.01
CA LEU A 139 16.94 4.62 -1.76
C LEU A 139 17.39 3.48 -2.68
N LYS A 140 16.79 2.32 -2.53
CA LYS A 140 17.05 1.16 -3.38
C LYS A 140 15.83 0.88 -4.24
N PHE A 141 16.07 0.64 -5.51
CA PHE A 141 15.05 0.27 -6.50
C PHE A 141 15.44 -1.07 -7.10
N ALA A 142 14.69 -2.11 -6.77
CA ALA A 142 14.97 -3.46 -7.26
C ALA A 142 13.94 -3.88 -8.31
N LYS A 143 14.43 -4.31 -9.47
CA LYS A 143 13.62 -4.77 -10.60
C LYS A 143 14.35 -5.91 -11.30
N ASP A 144 13.64 -7.03 -11.53
CA ASP A 144 14.15 -8.18 -12.29
C ASP A 144 15.53 -8.69 -11.82
N GLY A 145 15.79 -8.63 -10.51
CA GLY A 145 17.06 -9.05 -9.92
C GLY A 145 18.18 -8.02 -10.01
N VAL A 146 17.94 -6.85 -10.58
CA VAL A 146 18.86 -5.72 -10.61
C VAL A 146 18.46 -4.70 -9.55
N GLU A 147 19.42 -4.21 -8.77
CA GLU A 147 19.21 -3.18 -7.76
C GLU A 147 19.98 -1.92 -8.15
N GLU A 148 19.25 -0.81 -8.22
CA GLU A 148 19.83 0.53 -8.37
C GLU A 148 19.70 1.28 -7.03
N GLN A 149 20.72 2.11 -6.73
CA GLN A 149 20.75 2.86 -5.48
C GLN A 149 20.90 4.35 -5.74
N ARG A 150 20.24 5.14 -4.89
CA ARG A 150 20.38 6.60 -4.82
C ARG A 150 20.56 7.00 -3.36
N MET A 151 21.34 8.02 -3.12
CA MET A 151 21.56 8.54 -1.76
C MET A 151 20.91 9.90 -1.62
N VAL A 152 20.20 10.11 -0.53
CA VAL A 152 19.61 11.41 -0.19
C VAL A 152 19.96 11.77 1.24
N GLU A 153 20.12 13.08 1.49
CA GLU A 153 20.40 13.66 2.81
C GLU A 153 19.13 14.29 3.37
N PHE A 154 18.54 13.67 4.39
CA PHE A 154 17.36 14.19 5.08
C PHE A 154 17.79 15.12 6.20
N MET A 155 17.41 16.40 6.12
CA MET A 155 17.80 17.44 7.06
C MET A 155 16.85 17.47 8.27
N GLY A 156 17.40 17.50 9.48
CA GLY A 156 16.63 17.52 10.72
C GLY A 156 15.80 18.79 10.94
N THR A 157 16.09 19.85 10.19
CA THR A 157 15.35 21.12 10.27
C THR A 157 14.01 21.15 9.52
N LYS A 158 13.70 20.10 8.75
CA LYS A 158 12.51 20.02 7.89
C LYS A 158 11.80 18.68 8.04
N THR A 159 10.50 18.73 8.23
CA THR A 159 9.66 17.52 8.35
C THR A 159 9.16 16.96 7.02
N LYS A 160 9.24 17.76 5.94
CA LYS A 160 8.84 17.36 4.58
C LYS A 160 9.89 17.85 3.59
N GLN A 161 10.50 16.91 2.86
CA GLN A 161 11.59 17.22 1.94
C GLN A 161 11.38 16.49 0.61
N SER A 162 11.64 17.21 -0.49
CA SER A 162 11.60 16.68 -1.85
C SER A 162 13.02 16.43 -2.35
N PHE A 163 13.23 15.28 -2.97
CA PHE A 163 14.51 14.87 -3.54
C PHE A 163 14.35 14.57 -5.02
N GLU A 164 15.23 15.14 -5.82
CA GLU A 164 15.37 14.75 -7.23
C GLU A 164 16.32 13.54 -7.31
N ILE A 165 15.96 12.59 -8.15
CA ILE A 165 16.72 11.35 -8.37
C ILE A 165 16.84 11.07 -9.86
N GLU A 166 17.79 10.22 -10.24
CA GLU A 166 17.82 9.65 -11.59
C GLU A 166 16.49 8.90 -11.86
N PRO A 167 15.93 9.05 -13.06
CA PRO A 167 14.62 8.47 -13.38
C PRO A 167 14.53 6.97 -13.15
N ILE A 168 13.43 6.53 -12.54
CA ILE A 168 13.11 5.12 -12.29
C ILE A 168 11.84 4.76 -13.05
N TYR A 169 11.83 3.64 -13.78
CA TYR A 169 10.75 3.23 -14.67
C TYR A 169 10.21 1.84 -14.35
N GLY A 170 8.92 1.65 -14.65
CA GLY A 170 8.24 0.36 -14.51
C GLY A 170 8.03 -0.06 -13.07
N VAL A 171 7.90 -1.36 -12.84
CA VAL A 171 7.61 -1.93 -11.51
C VAL A 171 8.92 -2.19 -10.77
N ASN A 172 9.04 -1.60 -9.58
CA ASN A 172 10.20 -1.77 -8.71
C ASN A 172 9.75 -2.06 -7.27
N ASP A 173 10.56 -2.80 -6.53
CA ASP A 173 10.51 -2.81 -5.09
C ASP A 173 11.37 -1.64 -4.58
N VAL A 174 10.78 -0.78 -3.77
CA VAL A 174 11.43 0.45 -3.27
C VAL A 174 11.78 0.27 -1.80
N SER A 175 13.05 0.42 -1.46
CA SER A 175 13.51 0.35 -0.08
C SER A 175 14.20 1.63 0.35
N LEU A 176 13.89 2.07 1.56
CA LEU A 176 14.60 3.14 2.26
C LEU A 176 15.49 2.50 3.32
N VAL A 177 16.81 2.67 3.18
CA VAL A 177 17.79 2.17 4.14
C VAL A 177 18.35 3.34 4.93
N PHE A 178 18.18 3.32 6.23
CA PHE A 178 18.64 4.37 7.13
C PHE A 178 20.05 4.03 7.60
N LEU A 179 21.01 4.85 7.21
CA LEU A 179 22.40 4.68 7.62
C LEU A 179 22.65 5.23 9.02
N PRO A 180 23.72 4.76 9.71
CA PRO A 180 24.18 5.38 10.93
C PRO A 180 24.35 6.88 10.75
N GLY A 181 23.86 7.66 11.72
CA GLY A 181 24.07 9.10 11.72
C GLY A 181 25.57 9.41 11.84
N SER A 182 26.07 10.27 10.98
CA SER A 182 27.43 10.79 11.00
C SER A 182 27.48 12.12 11.76
#